data_ea6e9bb00354e1c661fd016999076bec
#
_entry.id   ea6e9bb00354e1c661fd016999076bec
#
_cell.length_a   1.000
_cell.length_b   1.000
_cell.length_c   1.000
_cell.angle_alpha   90.00
_cell.angle_beta   90.00
_cell.angle_gamma   90.00
#
_symmetry.space_group_name_H-M   'P 1'
#
loop_
_entity.id
_entity.type
_entity.pdbx_description
1 polymer ?
#
loop_
_entity_poly.entity_id
_entity_poly.type
_entity_poly.pdbx_seq_one_letter_code
_entity_poly.pdbx_strand_id
1 'polypeptide(L)'
;PSGENAAAYNGDYIHDIAQDFLAKKTVKSDDREFTGSGDLNDLNGMREFAVAYLRHEQDLDLKAFDVKFDNYYLESSLYTSGRVDSAVKKLQEAGKTYEQDGALWLKSTDYGDDKDRVMRKGDGTYTYFVPDVAYHITKWERGFTKVVNIQGTDHHGTIARVRAGLQAAGAGIPQGYPDYVLHTMVRVMRGGEEVKISKRAGSYVTLRDLIEWTSKDAVRFFLLSRKPDTEYVFDIDLALAKNNDNPVYYVQYAHARIHSILRTWGGNVASLAKADLSSLDNPKAQALMLLLAKYPEMLTAASQDFAPHDVTFYLRDLAASYHSYYDAERILVEDESLKLARLALVAACAQVLQNGLKVLGVSAPEQM
;
A
#
# COMPACT_ATOMS: atom_id res chain seq x y z
N PRO A 1 -5.88 29.93 21.87
CA PRO A 1 -4.80 29.71 22.82
C PRO A 1 -3.49 30.21 22.25
N SER A 2 -3.05 31.36 22.71
CA SER A 2 -1.72 31.88 22.41
C SER A 2 -0.83 31.52 23.61
N GLY A 3 0.18 30.69 23.39
CA GLY A 3 1.10 30.28 24.44
C GLY A 3 1.76 28.93 24.17
N GLU A 4 2.56 28.44 25.08
CA GLU A 4 3.30 27.17 25.02
C GLU A 4 2.45 25.89 24.74
N ASN A 5 1.12 26.03 24.73
CA ASN A 5 0.13 24.99 24.42
C ASN A 5 -0.60 25.23 23.10
N ALA A 6 0.00 25.94 22.15
CA ALA A 6 -0.57 26.01 20.79
C ALA A 6 -0.72 24.59 20.22
N ALA A 7 -1.93 24.28 19.73
CA ALA A 7 -2.25 22.95 19.23
C ALA A 7 -1.27 22.52 18.12
N ALA A 8 -0.75 21.31 18.23
CA ALA A 8 0.13 20.72 17.23
C ALA A 8 -0.60 20.45 15.88
N TYR A 9 -1.94 20.49 15.90
CA TYR A 9 -2.82 20.23 14.75
C TYR A 9 -3.73 21.42 14.50
N ASN A 10 -3.64 22.05 13.33
CA ASN A 10 -4.30 23.31 12.98
C ASN A 10 -5.21 23.21 11.74
N GLY A 11 -5.69 22.01 11.38
CA GLY A 11 -6.57 21.84 10.24
C GLY A 11 -8.04 22.20 10.56
N ASP A 12 -8.79 22.66 9.55
CA ASP A 12 -10.22 22.99 9.68
C ASP A 12 -11.07 21.81 10.15
N TYR A 13 -10.61 20.58 9.87
CA TYR A 13 -11.27 19.35 10.33
C TYR A 13 -11.42 19.26 11.87
N ILE A 14 -10.58 19.94 12.65
CA ILE A 14 -10.72 20.00 14.11
C ILE A 14 -12.01 20.75 14.49
N HIS A 15 -12.34 21.81 13.75
CA HIS A 15 -13.60 22.52 13.94
C HIS A 15 -14.80 21.66 13.62
N ASP A 16 -14.75 20.90 12.51
CA ASP A 16 -15.82 20.00 12.10
C ASP A 16 -16.07 18.91 13.15
N ILE A 17 -14.99 18.30 13.67
CA ILE A 17 -15.09 17.31 14.76
C ILE A 17 -15.73 17.93 16.01
N ALA A 18 -15.30 19.13 16.39
CA ALA A 18 -15.84 19.81 17.57
C ALA A 18 -17.32 20.15 17.41
N GLN A 19 -17.73 20.66 16.25
CA GLN A 19 -19.13 20.97 15.95
C GLN A 19 -19.99 19.71 15.98
N ASP A 20 -19.52 18.62 15.37
CA ASP A 20 -20.25 17.36 15.31
C ASP A 20 -20.38 16.70 16.69
N PHE A 21 -19.33 16.80 17.53
CA PHE A 21 -19.39 16.38 18.94
C PHE A 21 -20.43 17.16 19.74
N LEU A 22 -20.45 18.50 19.61
CA LEU A 22 -21.40 19.36 20.30
C LEU A 22 -22.83 19.14 19.80
N ALA A 23 -23.00 18.84 18.50
CA ALA A 23 -24.28 18.53 17.90
C ALA A 23 -24.78 17.11 18.22
N LYS A 24 -24.04 16.35 19.03
CA LYS A 24 -24.32 14.96 19.43
C LYS A 24 -24.52 14.02 18.23
N LYS A 25 -23.74 14.23 17.17
CA LYS A 25 -23.76 13.32 16.02
C LYS A 25 -23.15 11.96 16.38
N THR A 26 -23.56 10.96 15.63
CA THR A 26 -23.02 9.59 15.72
C THR A 26 -22.09 9.33 14.55
N VAL A 27 -20.91 8.79 14.85
CA VAL A 27 -19.93 8.33 13.87
C VAL A 27 -19.75 6.82 14.01
N LYS A 28 -19.75 6.13 12.89
CA LYS A 28 -19.48 4.68 12.83
C LYS A 28 -18.05 4.43 12.37
N SER A 29 -17.27 3.72 13.17
CA SER A 29 -15.89 3.33 12.88
C SER A 29 -15.59 1.95 13.44
N ASP A 30 -14.94 1.07 12.67
CA ASP A 30 -14.52 -0.27 13.09
C ASP A 30 -15.67 -1.11 13.70
N ASP A 31 -16.84 -1.08 13.07
CA ASP A 31 -18.07 -1.75 13.53
C ASP A 31 -18.63 -1.24 14.87
N ARG A 32 -18.11 -0.12 15.38
CA ARG A 32 -18.59 0.54 16.59
C ARG A 32 -19.20 1.90 16.26
N GLU A 33 -20.13 2.32 17.06
CA GLU A 33 -20.78 3.62 16.97
C GLU A 33 -20.40 4.50 18.17
N PHE A 34 -20.02 5.74 17.89
CA PHE A 34 -19.65 6.74 18.88
C PHE A 34 -20.53 7.97 18.71
N THR A 35 -21.26 8.32 19.75
CA THR A 35 -22.14 9.51 19.76
C THR A 35 -21.51 10.58 20.65
N GLY A 36 -21.36 11.78 20.12
CA GLY A 36 -20.88 12.91 20.90
C GLY A 36 -21.81 13.22 22.08
N SER A 37 -21.26 13.38 23.29
CA SER A 37 -22.06 13.76 24.45
C SER A 37 -22.52 15.21 24.42
N GLY A 38 -21.80 16.07 23.69
CA GLY A 38 -21.99 17.51 23.68
C GLY A 38 -21.56 18.21 24.98
N ASP A 39 -20.95 17.47 25.91
CA ASP A 39 -20.45 18.02 27.18
C ASP A 39 -18.96 18.36 27.05
N LEU A 40 -18.63 19.66 27.24
CA LEU A 40 -17.24 20.16 27.19
C LEU A 40 -16.35 19.64 28.32
N ASN A 41 -16.92 19.07 29.37
CA ASN A 41 -16.17 18.48 30.47
C ASN A 41 -15.89 16.97 30.27
N ASP A 42 -16.51 16.35 29.27
CA ASP A 42 -16.32 14.96 28.93
C ASP A 42 -15.09 14.76 28.03
N LEU A 43 -13.89 14.91 28.62
CA LEU A 43 -12.62 14.77 27.89
C LEU A 43 -12.42 13.37 27.27
N ASN A 44 -12.92 12.32 27.93
CA ASN A 44 -12.84 10.96 27.42
C ASN A 44 -13.76 10.77 26.21
N GLY A 45 -15.01 11.21 26.30
CA GLY A 45 -15.95 11.17 25.18
C GLY A 45 -15.48 12.00 23.98
N MET A 46 -14.89 13.18 24.22
CA MET A 46 -14.27 13.98 23.16
C MET A 46 -13.16 13.20 22.44
N ARG A 47 -12.25 12.58 23.20
CA ARG A 47 -11.14 11.80 22.62
C ARG A 47 -11.66 10.62 21.82
N GLU A 48 -12.59 9.84 22.36
CA GLU A 48 -13.13 8.67 21.69
C GLU A 48 -13.91 9.04 20.42
N PHE A 49 -14.71 10.11 20.48
CA PHE A 49 -15.41 10.62 19.32
C PHE A 49 -14.46 11.14 18.23
N ALA A 50 -13.43 11.91 18.60
CA ALA A 50 -12.46 12.44 17.66
C ALA A 50 -11.64 11.33 16.98
N VAL A 51 -11.23 10.32 17.74
CA VAL A 51 -10.55 9.14 17.17
C VAL A 51 -11.46 8.39 16.22
N ALA A 52 -12.72 8.15 16.58
CA ALA A 52 -13.70 7.49 15.73
C ALA A 52 -13.97 8.30 14.45
N TYR A 53 -14.08 9.61 14.56
CA TYR A 53 -14.28 10.49 13.42
C TYR A 53 -13.13 10.40 12.41
N LEU A 54 -11.89 10.54 12.89
CA LEU A 54 -10.71 10.45 12.03
C LEU A 54 -10.54 9.05 11.42
N ARG A 55 -10.86 8.01 12.18
CA ARG A 55 -10.87 6.64 11.65
C ARG A 55 -11.92 6.45 10.55
N HIS A 56 -13.10 7.04 10.72
CA HIS A 56 -14.14 7.02 9.70
C HIS A 56 -13.68 7.69 8.40
N GLU A 57 -13.08 8.90 8.51
CA GLU A 57 -12.54 9.62 7.36
C GLU A 57 -11.42 8.82 6.65
N GLN A 58 -10.51 8.22 7.41
CA GLN A 58 -9.48 7.33 6.86
C GLN A 58 -10.08 6.14 6.10
N ASP A 59 -11.14 5.54 6.63
CA ASP A 59 -11.85 4.44 5.97
C ASP A 59 -12.48 4.85 4.65
N LEU A 60 -13.05 6.06 4.58
CA LEU A 60 -13.61 6.61 3.34
C LEU A 60 -12.50 6.81 2.29
N ASP A 61 -11.34 7.31 2.70
CA ASP A 61 -10.20 7.51 1.80
C ASP A 61 -9.62 6.18 1.32
N LEU A 62 -9.47 5.21 2.20
CA LEU A 62 -8.99 3.88 1.88
C LEU A 62 -9.96 3.13 0.94
N LYS A 63 -11.26 3.24 1.16
CA LYS A 63 -12.29 2.71 0.26
C LYS A 63 -12.23 3.35 -1.13
N ALA A 64 -12.06 4.67 -1.18
CA ALA A 64 -11.89 5.38 -2.46
C ALA A 64 -10.63 4.93 -3.21
N PHE A 65 -9.60 4.49 -2.47
CA PHE A 65 -8.36 3.94 -3.00
C PHE A 65 -8.40 2.43 -3.26
N ASP A 66 -9.56 1.79 -3.00
CA ASP A 66 -9.75 0.34 -3.12
C ASP A 66 -8.81 -0.46 -2.20
N VAL A 67 -8.62 0.04 -0.98
CA VAL A 67 -7.88 -0.62 0.10
C VAL A 67 -8.85 -1.00 1.20
N LYS A 68 -8.81 -2.27 1.60
CA LYS A 68 -9.61 -2.82 2.69
C LYS A 68 -8.71 -3.55 3.67
N PHE A 69 -8.91 -3.30 4.96
CA PHE A 69 -8.25 -4.06 6.02
C PHE A 69 -9.19 -5.15 6.55
N ASP A 70 -8.65 -6.32 6.81
CA ASP A 70 -9.38 -7.44 7.41
C ASP A 70 -9.44 -7.32 8.94
N ASN A 71 -8.51 -6.56 9.52
CA ASN A 71 -8.43 -6.38 10.96
C ASN A 71 -7.91 -4.98 11.31
N TYR A 72 -8.64 -4.31 12.19
CA TYR A 72 -8.23 -3.06 12.82
C TYR A 72 -7.83 -3.35 14.26
N TYR A 73 -6.56 -3.16 14.59
CA TYR A 73 -6.03 -3.42 15.93
C TYR A 73 -5.75 -2.11 16.65
N LEU A 74 -6.39 -1.92 17.80
CA LEU A 74 -6.18 -0.72 18.61
C LEU A 74 -4.98 -0.89 19.53
N GLU A 75 -3.99 -0.03 19.45
CA GLU A 75 -2.83 -0.02 20.33
C GLU A 75 -3.25 0.03 21.81
N SER A 76 -4.27 0.82 22.14
CA SER A 76 -4.81 0.91 23.51
C SER A 76 -5.23 -0.46 24.07
N SER A 77 -5.65 -1.41 23.22
CA SER A 77 -6.02 -2.76 23.64
C SER A 77 -4.82 -3.57 24.16
N LEU A 78 -3.60 -3.27 23.71
CA LEU A 78 -2.39 -3.91 24.24
C LEU A 78 -2.17 -3.60 25.73
N TYR A 79 -2.53 -2.38 26.13
CA TYR A 79 -2.45 -1.94 27.53
C TYR A 79 -3.61 -2.49 28.35
N THR A 80 -4.84 -2.30 27.88
CA THR A 80 -6.03 -2.72 28.63
C THR A 80 -6.16 -4.23 28.78
N SER A 81 -5.60 -5.02 27.86
CA SER A 81 -5.54 -6.48 27.93
C SER A 81 -4.30 -7.01 28.68
N GLY A 82 -3.41 -6.13 29.18
CA GLY A 82 -2.19 -6.51 29.89
C GLY A 82 -1.09 -7.11 28.99
N ARG A 83 -1.19 -6.99 27.67
CA ARG A 83 -0.21 -7.57 26.75
C ARG A 83 1.13 -6.87 26.78
N VAL A 84 1.16 -5.55 27.00
CA VAL A 84 2.40 -4.79 27.19
C VAL A 84 3.11 -5.30 28.45
N ASP A 85 2.41 -5.40 29.58
CA ASP A 85 2.97 -5.88 30.84
C ASP A 85 3.45 -7.34 30.72
N SER A 86 2.68 -8.18 30.02
CA SER A 86 3.06 -9.58 29.75
C SER A 86 4.35 -9.67 28.92
N ALA A 87 4.51 -8.82 27.90
CA ALA A 87 5.74 -8.78 27.10
C ALA A 87 6.94 -8.37 27.95
N VAL A 88 6.80 -7.32 28.76
CA VAL A 88 7.84 -6.87 29.71
C VAL A 88 8.21 -7.98 30.69
N LYS A 89 7.22 -8.66 31.27
CA LYS A 89 7.44 -9.77 32.19
C LYS A 89 8.22 -10.91 31.53
N LYS A 90 7.85 -11.31 30.30
CA LYS A 90 8.62 -12.32 29.54
C LYS A 90 10.08 -11.94 29.37
N LEU A 91 10.38 -10.67 29.06
CA LEU A 91 11.74 -10.17 28.92
C LEU A 91 12.54 -10.18 30.24
N GLN A 92 11.87 -9.86 31.36
CA GLN A 92 12.46 -9.89 32.69
C GLN A 92 12.74 -11.36 33.11
N GLU A 93 11.80 -12.26 32.96
CA GLU A 93 11.94 -13.69 33.27
C GLU A 93 13.03 -14.38 32.44
N ALA A 94 13.22 -13.91 31.18
CA ALA A 94 14.31 -14.36 30.32
C ALA A 94 15.69 -13.83 30.75
N GLY A 95 15.77 -12.94 31.74
CA GLY A 95 17.02 -12.32 32.21
C GLY A 95 17.62 -11.32 31.22
N LYS A 96 16.80 -10.77 30.31
CA LYS A 96 17.22 -9.89 29.22
C LYS A 96 17.06 -8.41 29.54
N THR A 97 16.78 -8.08 30.78
CA THR A 97 16.59 -6.72 31.26
C THR A 97 17.47 -6.42 32.46
N TYR A 98 17.65 -5.14 32.74
CA TYR A 98 18.29 -4.61 33.95
C TYR A 98 17.72 -3.25 34.30
N GLU A 99 17.87 -2.88 35.57
CA GLU A 99 17.49 -1.55 36.05
C GLU A 99 18.72 -0.65 36.17
N GLN A 100 18.57 0.59 35.67
CA GLN A 100 19.58 1.62 35.80
C GLN A 100 18.90 3.00 35.85
N ASP A 101 19.32 3.84 36.79
CA ASP A 101 18.83 5.21 36.99
C ASP A 101 17.28 5.31 37.10
N GLY A 102 16.68 4.30 37.76
CA GLY A 102 15.22 4.20 37.93
C GLY A 102 14.44 3.79 36.66
N ALA A 103 15.12 3.47 35.58
CA ALA A 103 14.54 3.00 34.34
C ALA A 103 14.81 1.50 34.11
N LEU A 104 13.88 0.79 33.47
CA LEU A 104 14.04 -0.58 33.03
C LEU A 104 14.60 -0.61 31.61
N TRP A 105 15.69 -1.32 31.40
CA TRP A 105 16.41 -1.42 30.14
C TRP A 105 16.37 -2.83 29.55
N LEU A 106 16.30 -2.93 28.22
CA LEU A 106 16.50 -4.15 27.46
C LEU A 106 17.96 -4.27 27.02
N LYS A 107 18.58 -5.44 27.21
CA LYS A 107 19.89 -5.81 26.66
C LYS A 107 19.79 -6.07 25.15
N SER A 108 19.41 -5.05 24.39
CA SER A 108 19.17 -5.18 22.94
C SER A 108 20.46 -5.37 22.15
N THR A 109 21.61 -4.98 22.72
CA THR A 109 22.93 -5.24 22.13
C THR A 109 23.24 -6.72 22.00
N ASP A 110 22.72 -7.59 22.87
CA ASP A 110 22.83 -9.04 22.77
C ASP A 110 22.23 -9.59 21.45
N TYR A 111 21.40 -8.81 20.79
CA TYR A 111 20.64 -9.18 19.57
C TYR A 111 20.96 -8.29 18.36
N GLY A 112 22.09 -7.56 18.41
CA GLY A 112 22.59 -6.80 17.28
C GLY A 112 22.08 -5.36 17.15
N ASP A 113 21.44 -4.82 18.20
CA ASP A 113 21.17 -3.38 18.28
C ASP A 113 22.47 -2.61 18.61
N ASP A 114 22.54 -1.33 18.28
CA ASP A 114 23.74 -0.49 18.50
C ASP A 114 23.94 -0.11 19.97
N LYS A 115 22.89 -0.15 20.76
CA LYS A 115 22.90 0.12 22.21
C LYS A 115 21.69 -0.49 22.89
N ASP A 116 21.79 -0.67 24.22
CA ASP A 116 20.65 -1.08 25.03
C ASP A 116 19.55 -0.01 25.06
N ARG A 117 18.31 -0.45 25.24
CA ARG A 117 17.14 0.42 25.09
C ARG A 117 16.30 0.51 26.36
N VAL A 118 15.93 1.74 26.71
CA VAL A 118 14.97 1.96 27.78
C VAL A 118 13.60 1.41 27.37
N MET A 119 13.07 0.50 28.18
CA MET A 119 11.72 -0.04 28.04
C MET A 119 10.69 0.76 28.83
N ARG A 120 10.99 1.02 30.10
CA ARG A 120 10.17 1.79 31.01
C ARG A 120 11.00 2.90 31.64
N LYS A 121 10.52 4.12 31.54
CA LYS A 121 11.16 5.30 32.12
C LYS A 121 10.99 5.34 33.64
N GLY A 122 11.75 6.19 34.32
CA GLY A 122 11.65 6.41 35.75
C GLY A 122 10.29 6.92 36.22
N ASP A 123 9.49 7.54 35.35
CA ASP A 123 8.10 7.95 35.59
C ASP A 123 7.06 6.80 35.45
N GLY A 124 7.53 5.61 35.14
CA GLY A 124 6.69 4.41 34.95
C GLY A 124 6.10 4.26 33.55
N THR A 125 6.30 5.22 32.64
CA THR A 125 5.78 5.14 31.27
C THR A 125 6.66 4.25 30.38
N TYR A 126 6.02 3.49 29.49
CA TYR A 126 6.73 2.69 28.49
C TYR A 126 7.20 3.54 27.31
N THR A 127 8.31 3.15 26.71
CA THR A 127 8.78 3.71 25.45
C THR A 127 8.05 3.04 24.28
N TYR A 128 7.98 3.71 23.12
CA TYR A 128 7.17 3.29 21.98
C TYR A 128 7.47 1.89 21.44
N PHE A 129 8.73 1.40 21.53
CA PHE A 129 9.05 0.09 20.98
C PHE A 129 8.46 -1.09 21.79
N VAL A 130 8.11 -0.89 23.06
CA VAL A 130 7.58 -1.96 23.93
C VAL A 130 6.18 -2.41 23.47
N PRO A 131 5.22 -1.49 23.22
CA PRO A 131 3.94 -1.89 22.61
C PRO A 131 4.12 -2.47 21.22
N ASP A 132 5.11 -2.03 20.41
CA ASP A 132 5.42 -2.64 19.12
C ASP A 132 5.85 -4.11 19.28
N VAL A 133 6.73 -4.41 20.25
CA VAL A 133 7.12 -5.80 20.57
C VAL A 133 5.89 -6.61 20.99
N ALA A 134 5.07 -6.09 21.90
CA ALA A 134 3.84 -6.76 22.34
C ALA A 134 2.89 -7.02 21.16
N TYR A 135 2.74 -6.06 20.24
CA TYR A 135 1.89 -6.20 19.07
C TYR A 135 2.42 -7.29 18.11
N HIS A 136 3.71 -7.35 17.85
CA HIS A 136 4.27 -8.39 16.98
C HIS A 136 4.19 -9.79 17.61
N ILE A 137 4.30 -9.90 18.94
CA ILE A 137 4.01 -11.16 19.64
C ILE A 137 2.57 -11.60 19.37
N THR A 138 1.59 -10.67 19.40
CA THR A 138 0.20 -11.01 19.08
C THR A 138 0.01 -11.49 17.65
N LYS A 139 0.73 -10.91 16.69
CA LYS A 139 0.68 -11.38 15.29
C LYS A 139 1.21 -12.81 15.16
N TRP A 140 2.31 -13.11 15.85
CA TRP A 140 2.88 -14.46 15.89
C TRP A 140 1.92 -15.47 16.55
N GLU A 141 1.35 -15.12 17.69
CA GLU A 141 0.36 -15.96 18.41
C GLU A 141 -0.91 -16.20 17.57
N ARG A 142 -1.28 -15.27 16.70
CA ARG A 142 -2.39 -15.42 15.72
C ARG A 142 -2.03 -16.30 14.52
N GLY A 143 -0.81 -16.84 14.44
CA GLY A 143 -0.35 -17.73 13.38
C GLY A 143 0.24 -17.05 12.16
N PHE A 144 0.49 -15.73 12.18
CA PHE A 144 1.16 -15.03 11.09
C PHE A 144 2.67 -15.24 11.16
N THR A 145 3.16 -16.26 10.47
CA THR A 145 4.59 -16.60 10.42
C THR A 145 5.39 -15.70 9.47
N LYS A 146 4.72 -15.01 8.55
CA LYS A 146 5.30 -13.96 7.69
C LYS A 146 4.50 -12.67 7.88
N VAL A 147 5.17 -11.63 8.34
CA VAL A 147 4.59 -10.29 8.56
C VAL A 147 5.48 -9.27 7.90
N VAL A 148 4.88 -8.35 7.15
CA VAL A 148 5.55 -7.22 6.51
C VAL A 148 5.02 -5.93 7.11
N ASN A 149 5.89 -5.16 7.78
CA ASN A 149 5.57 -3.82 8.24
C ASN A 149 5.93 -2.79 7.17
N ILE A 150 4.98 -1.95 6.82
CA ILE A 150 5.19 -0.84 5.89
C ILE A 150 5.25 0.44 6.71
N GLN A 151 6.40 1.13 6.69
CA GLN A 151 6.65 2.32 7.51
C GLN A 151 7.46 3.36 6.74
N GLY A 152 7.46 4.61 7.21
CA GLY A 152 8.35 5.64 6.71
C GLY A 152 9.82 5.38 7.09
N THR A 153 10.75 5.90 6.32
CA THR A 153 12.20 5.75 6.56
C THR A 153 12.66 6.38 7.88
N ASP A 154 11.90 7.32 8.43
CA ASP A 154 12.11 7.90 9.77
C ASP A 154 12.01 6.85 10.90
N HIS A 155 11.31 5.73 10.67
CA HIS A 155 11.22 4.60 11.58
C HIS A 155 12.37 3.58 11.47
N HIS A 156 13.34 3.79 10.59
CA HIS A 156 14.46 2.85 10.38
C HIS A 156 15.13 2.44 11.71
N GLY A 157 15.35 3.41 12.61
CA GLY A 157 15.98 3.16 13.91
C GLY A 157 15.17 2.27 14.88
N THR A 158 13.90 1.98 14.60
CA THR A 158 13.08 1.13 15.47
C THR A 158 13.20 -0.36 15.12
N ILE A 159 13.64 -0.72 13.92
CA ILE A 159 13.69 -2.09 13.43
C ILE A 159 14.54 -2.99 14.30
N ALA A 160 15.80 -2.57 14.55
CA ALA A 160 16.76 -3.36 15.33
C ALA A 160 16.23 -3.61 16.76
N ARG A 161 15.70 -2.57 17.43
CA ARG A 161 15.19 -2.67 18.80
C ARG A 161 13.94 -3.53 18.92
N VAL A 162 13.03 -3.46 17.97
CA VAL A 162 11.82 -4.30 17.94
C VAL A 162 12.21 -5.77 17.73
N ARG A 163 13.07 -6.05 16.75
CA ARG A 163 13.59 -7.41 16.51
C ARG A 163 14.35 -7.95 17.72
N ALA A 164 15.17 -7.13 18.36
CA ALA A 164 15.87 -7.51 19.59
C ALA A 164 14.89 -7.88 20.70
N GLY A 165 13.84 -7.08 20.92
CA GLY A 165 12.78 -7.37 21.89
C GLY A 165 12.05 -8.68 21.60
N LEU A 166 11.74 -8.96 20.33
CA LEU A 166 11.07 -10.20 19.90
C LEU A 166 11.97 -11.43 20.13
N GLN A 167 13.26 -11.34 19.83
CA GLN A 167 14.22 -12.42 20.08
C GLN A 167 14.40 -12.65 21.58
N ALA A 168 14.54 -11.58 22.36
CA ALA A 168 14.69 -11.64 23.80
C ALA A 168 13.48 -12.21 24.53
N ALA A 169 12.27 -12.03 24.00
CA ALA A 169 11.03 -12.54 24.59
C ALA A 169 10.93 -14.07 24.60
N GLY A 170 11.75 -14.79 23.83
CA GLY A 170 11.80 -16.26 23.84
C GLY A 170 10.52 -16.94 23.38
N ALA A 171 9.68 -16.25 22.58
CA ALA A 171 8.38 -16.75 22.11
C ALA A 171 8.46 -17.67 20.87
N GLY A 172 9.65 -18.18 20.52
CA GLY A 172 9.85 -18.99 19.32
C GLY A 172 9.81 -18.22 18.01
N ILE A 173 9.84 -16.90 18.07
CA ILE A 173 9.85 -16.01 16.90
C ILE A 173 11.22 -16.08 16.22
N PRO A 174 11.28 -16.35 14.89
CA PRO A 174 12.57 -16.49 14.21
C PRO A 174 13.31 -15.16 14.09
N GLN A 175 14.63 -15.24 13.99
CA GLN A 175 15.48 -14.07 13.72
C GLN A 175 15.05 -13.42 12.39
N GLY A 176 15.01 -12.08 12.38
CA GLY A 176 14.61 -11.30 11.20
C GLY A 176 13.12 -11.02 11.09
N TYR A 177 12.27 -11.64 11.93
CA TYR A 177 10.85 -11.33 11.99
C TYR A 177 10.62 -10.02 12.76
N PRO A 178 9.71 -9.15 12.31
CA PRO A 178 9.01 -9.13 11.01
C PRO A 178 9.87 -8.56 9.89
N ASP A 179 9.43 -8.72 8.63
CA ASP A 179 9.97 -7.99 7.50
C ASP A 179 9.52 -6.52 7.55
N TYR A 180 10.33 -5.64 6.95
CA TYR A 180 10.01 -4.21 6.85
C TYR A 180 10.15 -3.74 5.40
N VAL A 181 9.18 -2.96 4.95
CA VAL A 181 9.27 -2.15 3.74
C VAL A 181 9.25 -0.70 4.17
N LEU A 182 10.37 -0.02 4.00
CA LEU A 182 10.49 1.40 4.33
C LEU A 182 10.28 2.25 3.07
N HIS A 183 9.47 3.29 3.19
CA HIS A 183 9.19 4.21 2.09
C HIS A 183 9.64 5.63 2.42
N THR A 184 10.13 6.31 1.39
CA THR A 184 10.49 7.72 1.45
C THR A 184 9.28 8.63 1.21
N MET A 185 9.48 9.92 1.39
CA MET A 185 8.46 10.93 1.11
C MET A 185 8.15 11.01 -0.39
N VAL A 186 6.88 11.27 -0.70
CA VAL A 186 6.40 11.55 -2.05
C VAL A 186 6.20 13.06 -2.19
N ARG A 187 6.84 13.68 -3.19
CA ARG A 187 6.58 15.08 -3.56
C ARG A 187 5.52 15.13 -4.65
N VAL A 188 4.61 16.08 -4.56
CA VAL A 188 3.55 16.27 -5.55
C VAL A 188 3.83 17.51 -6.36
N MET A 189 3.80 17.39 -7.69
CA MET A 189 4.07 18.48 -8.63
C MET A 189 2.87 18.75 -9.51
N ARG A 190 2.64 20.03 -9.84
CA ARG A 190 1.67 20.48 -10.84
C ARG A 190 2.22 21.73 -11.55
N GLY A 191 2.20 21.74 -12.88
CA GLY A 191 2.72 22.87 -13.66
C GLY A 191 4.21 23.14 -13.43
N GLY A 192 5.00 22.13 -13.07
CA GLY A 192 6.42 22.27 -12.72
C GLY A 192 6.70 22.80 -11.31
N GLU A 193 5.67 23.05 -10.50
CA GLU A 193 5.81 23.56 -9.12
C GLU A 193 5.33 22.52 -8.10
N GLU A 194 5.96 22.52 -6.92
CA GLU A 194 5.59 21.63 -5.84
C GLU A 194 4.30 22.08 -5.15
N VAL A 195 3.31 21.18 -5.10
CA VAL A 195 2.06 21.38 -4.38
C VAL A 195 2.26 20.96 -2.92
N LYS A 196 2.50 21.92 -2.04
CA LYS A 196 2.78 21.66 -0.63
C LYS A 196 1.54 21.66 0.26
N ILE A 197 0.47 22.35 -0.16
CA ILE A 197 -0.72 22.60 0.64
C ILE A 197 -1.95 22.19 -0.15
N SER A 198 -2.77 21.34 0.47
CA SER A 198 -4.13 21.06 0.02
C SER A 198 -5.06 22.20 0.46
N LYS A 199 -5.92 22.66 -0.46
CA LYS A 199 -6.99 23.61 -0.11
C LYS A 199 -7.96 23.03 0.94
N ARG A 200 -8.15 21.72 0.95
CA ARG A 200 -9.06 21.00 1.85
C ARG A 200 -8.46 20.75 3.23
N ALA A 201 -7.19 20.35 3.29
CA ALA A 201 -6.53 20.04 4.56
C ALA A 201 -5.80 21.24 5.18
N GLY A 202 -5.58 22.32 4.42
CA GLY A 202 -4.93 23.54 4.90
C GLY A 202 -3.42 23.43 5.18
N SER A 203 -2.83 22.23 5.14
CA SER A 203 -1.44 22.01 5.55
C SER A 203 -0.65 20.99 4.77
N TYR A 204 -1.29 20.04 4.07
CA TYR A 204 -0.64 18.96 3.31
C TYR A 204 -1.57 18.41 2.22
N VAL A 205 -0.98 17.72 1.22
CA VAL A 205 -1.74 17.01 0.18
C VAL A 205 -2.19 15.66 0.74
N THR A 206 -3.49 15.38 0.66
CA THR A 206 -4.06 14.11 1.10
C THR A 206 -4.14 13.10 -0.04
N LEU A 207 -4.30 11.81 0.30
CA LEU A 207 -4.60 10.76 -0.67
C LEU A 207 -5.88 11.07 -1.45
N ARG A 208 -6.90 11.60 -0.76
CA ARG A 208 -8.17 12.02 -1.37
C ARG A 208 -7.95 13.09 -2.45
N ASP A 209 -7.11 14.09 -2.16
CA ASP A 209 -6.79 15.13 -3.15
C ASP A 209 -6.17 14.54 -4.42
N LEU A 210 -5.22 13.61 -4.28
CA LEU A 210 -4.59 12.98 -5.46
C LEU A 210 -5.61 12.20 -6.30
N ILE A 211 -6.51 11.46 -5.64
CA ILE A 211 -7.57 10.69 -6.33
C ILE A 211 -8.53 11.64 -7.05
N GLU A 212 -8.96 12.72 -6.40
CA GLU A 212 -9.89 13.70 -6.97
C GLU A 212 -9.24 14.53 -8.10
N TRP A 213 -7.94 14.84 -7.99
CA TRP A 213 -7.22 15.61 -9.02
C TRP A 213 -6.85 14.77 -10.24
N THR A 214 -6.75 13.46 -10.10
CA THR A 214 -6.33 12.56 -11.18
C THR A 214 -7.32 11.40 -11.33
N SER A 215 -7.01 10.25 -10.79
CA SER A 215 -7.89 9.10 -10.66
C SER A 215 -7.28 8.07 -9.70
N LYS A 216 -8.11 7.18 -9.15
CA LYS A 216 -7.62 6.04 -8.36
C LYS A 216 -6.56 5.24 -9.12
N ASP A 217 -6.80 4.93 -10.39
CA ASP A 217 -5.91 4.11 -11.22
C ASP A 217 -4.55 4.78 -11.43
N ALA A 218 -4.56 6.09 -11.73
CA ALA A 218 -3.32 6.84 -11.87
C ALA A 218 -2.53 6.88 -10.56
N VAL A 219 -3.17 7.19 -9.43
CA VAL A 219 -2.49 7.24 -8.13
C VAL A 219 -1.88 5.87 -7.77
N ARG A 220 -2.65 4.77 -7.93
CA ARG A 220 -2.13 3.43 -7.64
C ARG A 220 -0.96 3.07 -8.54
N PHE A 221 -1.10 3.21 -9.84
CA PHE A 221 -0.06 2.82 -10.79
C PHE A 221 1.23 3.63 -10.58
N PHE A 222 1.11 4.96 -10.41
CA PHE A 222 2.24 5.85 -10.25
C PHE A 222 2.99 5.60 -8.94
N LEU A 223 2.29 5.49 -7.81
CA LEU A 223 2.92 5.20 -6.52
C LEU A 223 3.58 3.82 -6.49
N LEU A 224 2.99 2.82 -7.15
CA LEU A 224 3.55 1.47 -7.23
C LEU A 224 4.69 1.34 -8.25
N SER A 225 4.89 2.32 -9.15
CA SER A 225 5.90 2.25 -10.22
C SER A 225 7.33 2.56 -9.76
N ARG A 226 7.56 2.74 -8.47
CA ARG A 226 8.87 3.03 -7.89
C ARG A 226 9.17 2.13 -6.71
N LYS A 227 10.45 1.90 -6.47
CA LYS A 227 10.89 1.28 -5.22
C LYS A 227 10.50 2.16 -4.04
N PRO A 228 10.03 1.59 -2.93
CA PRO A 228 9.54 2.37 -1.80
C PRO A 228 10.62 3.26 -1.17
N ASP A 229 11.88 2.84 -1.19
CA ASP A 229 13.04 3.56 -0.63
C ASP A 229 13.63 4.63 -1.56
N THR A 230 13.05 4.81 -2.75
CA THR A 230 13.48 5.82 -3.74
C THR A 230 12.60 7.06 -3.65
N GLU A 231 13.22 8.25 -3.59
CA GLU A 231 12.46 9.50 -3.69
C GLU A 231 11.58 9.50 -4.93
N TYR A 232 10.33 9.92 -4.75
CA TYR A 232 9.34 9.93 -5.81
C TYR A 232 8.68 11.29 -5.96
N VAL A 233 8.53 11.70 -7.22
CA VAL A 233 7.76 12.88 -7.62
C VAL A 233 6.49 12.41 -8.33
N PHE A 234 5.33 12.66 -7.70
CA PHE A 234 4.04 12.44 -8.33
C PHE A 234 3.69 13.68 -9.16
N ASP A 235 3.75 13.55 -10.47
CA ASP A 235 3.42 14.61 -11.42
C ASP A 235 1.94 14.49 -11.82
N ILE A 236 1.13 15.47 -11.38
CA ILE A 236 -0.31 15.52 -11.65
C ILE A 236 -0.58 15.68 -13.15
N ASP A 237 0.20 16.52 -13.84
CA ASP A 237 -0.03 16.77 -15.25
C ASP A 237 0.25 15.53 -16.09
N LEU A 238 1.30 14.79 -15.75
CA LEU A 238 1.60 13.50 -16.37
C LEU A 238 0.52 12.46 -16.07
N ALA A 239 0.00 12.42 -14.83
CA ALA A 239 -1.06 11.51 -14.45
C ALA A 239 -2.39 11.77 -15.16
N LEU A 240 -2.62 13.00 -15.63
CA LEU A 240 -3.81 13.42 -16.40
C LEU A 240 -3.62 13.27 -17.90
N ALA A 241 -2.40 13.12 -18.40
CA ALA A 241 -2.10 13.08 -19.82
C ALA A 241 -2.74 11.83 -20.47
N LYS A 242 -3.39 12.04 -21.64
CA LYS A 242 -4.01 10.98 -22.45
C LYS A 242 -3.15 10.65 -23.65
N ASN A 243 -1.91 10.28 -23.38
CA ASN A 243 -0.91 9.94 -24.40
C ASN A 243 0.08 8.89 -23.87
N ASN A 244 1.03 8.50 -24.71
CA ASN A 244 2.00 7.46 -24.39
C ASN A 244 3.01 7.82 -23.29
N ASP A 245 3.11 9.08 -22.90
CA ASP A 245 3.98 9.49 -21.79
C ASP A 245 3.41 9.07 -20.44
N ASN A 246 2.08 9.00 -20.34
CA ASN A 246 1.39 8.50 -19.16
C ASN A 246 1.43 6.97 -19.12
N PRO A 247 2.19 6.35 -18.19
CA PRO A 247 2.40 4.91 -18.21
C PRO A 247 1.13 4.09 -17.93
N VAL A 248 0.22 4.56 -17.09
CA VAL A 248 -1.04 3.85 -16.85
C VAL A 248 -1.96 3.93 -18.07
N TYR A 249 -2.05 5.11 -18.68
CA TYR A 249 -2.82 5.28 -19.91
C TYR A 249 -2.29 4.37 -21.03
N TYR A 250 -0.96 4.30 -21.19
CA TYR A 250 -0.31 3.47 -22.20
C TYR A 250 -0.66 1.99 -22.07
N VAL A 251 -0.62 1.46 -20.86
CA VAL A 251 -0.96 0.07 -20.56
C VAL A 251 -2.47 -0.20 -20.76
N GLN A 252 -3.32 0.68 -20.24
CA GLN A 252 -4.78 0.56 -20.40
C GLN A 252 -5.20 0.68 -21.87
N TYR A 253 -4.55 1.57 -22.61
CA TYR A 253 -4.82 1.73 -24.05
C TYR A 253 -4.48 0.47 -24.84
N ALA A 254 -3.38 -0.24 -24.52
CA ALA A 254 -3.06 -1.53 -25.14
C ALA A 254 -4.20 -2.53 -24.92
N HIS A 255 -4.71 -2.66 -23.72
CA HIS A 255 -5.84 -3.54 -23.39
C HIS A 255 -7.12 -3.14 -24.15
N ALA A 256 -7.50 -1.87 -24.13
CA ALA A 256 -8.70 -1.38 -24.81
C ALA A 256 -8.61 -1.57 -26.33
N ARG A 257 -7.43 -1.37 -26.91
CA ARG A 257 -7.18 -1.56 -28.35
C ARG A 257 -7.35 -3.03 -28.76
N ILE A 258 -6.86 -3.97 -27.95
CA ILE A 258 -7.07 -5.41 -28.21
C ILE A 258 -8.56 -5.76 -28.16
N HIS A 259 -9.28 -5.26 -27.16
CA HIS A 259 -10.73 -5.49 -27.07
C HIS A 259 -11.50 -4.88 -28.25
N SER A 260 -11.05 -3.76 -28.81
CA SER A 260 -11.61 -3.21 -30.05
C SER A 260 -11.43 -4.15 -31.23
N ILE A 261 -10.27 -4.80 -31.39
CA ILE A 261 -10.00 -5.80 -32.41
C ILE A 261 -10.93 -7.02 -32.25
N LEU A 262 -11.04 -7.53 -31.01
CA LEU A 262 -11.88 -8.69 -30.69
C LEU A 262 -13.37 -8.40 -30.98
N ARG A 263 -13.86 -7.20 -30.66
CA ARG A 263 -15.22 -6.78 -31.02
C ARG A 263 -15.42 -6.69 -32.53
N THR A 264 -14.45 -6.15 -33.26
CA THR A 264 -14.52 -6.05 -34.72
C THR A 264 -14.53 -7.45 -35.36
N TRP A 265 -13.76 -8.40 -34.81
CA TRP A 265 -13.80 -9.79 -35.25
C TRP A 265 -15.17 -10.44 -35.00
N GLY A 266 -15.83 -10.16 -33.87
CA GLY A 266 -17.16 -10.63 -33.53
C GLY A 266 -17.31 -12.12 -33.24
N GLY A 267 -16.20 -12.86 -33.19
CA GLY A 267 -16.20 -14.30 -32.89
C GLY A 267 -16.15 -14.61 -31.39
N ASN A 268 -16.24 -15.90 -31.07
CA ASN A 268 -16.16 -16.36 -29.69
C ASN A 268 -14.68 -16.44 -29.23
N VAL A 269 -14.27 -15.55 -28.33
CA VAL A 269 -12.90 -15.51 -27.80
C VAL A 269 -12.46 -16.84 -27.17
N ALA A 270 -13.38 -17.58 -26.52
CA ALA A 270 -13.04 -18.89 -25.94
C ALA A 270 -12.61 -19.94 -26.99
N SER A 271 -13.04 -19.79 -28.24
CA SER A 271 -12.62 -20.71 -29.33
C SER A 271 -11.16 -20.54 -29.71
N LEU A 272 -10.56 -19.37 -29.44
CA LEU A 272 -9.16 -19.06 -29.74
C LEU A 272 -8.16 -19.95 -28.98
N ALA A 273 -8.57 -20.55 -27.85
CA ALA A 273 -7.75 -21.51 -27.12
C ALA A 273 -7.35 -22.76 -27.91
N LYS A 274 -8.04 -23.01 -29.04
CA LYS A 274 -7.78 -24.12 -29.93
C LYS A 274 -7.09 -23.72 -31.25
N ALA A 275 -6.71 -22.45 -31.39
CA ALA A 275 -6.06 -21.95 -32.58
C ALA A 275 -4.68 -22.61 -32.78
N ASP A 276 -4.36 -22.95 -34.03
CA ASP A 276 -3.00 -23.37 -34.39
C ASP A 276 -2.08 -22.14 -34.42
N LEU A 277 -1.07 -22.14 -33.57
CA LEU A 277 -0.13 -21.03 -33.40
C LEU A 277 1.13 -21.19 -34.27
N SER A 278 1.25 -22.24 -35.06
CA SER A 278 2.46 -22.56 -35.85
C SER A 278 2.82 -21.47 -36.87
N SER A 279 1.85 -20.66 -37.29
CA SER A 279 2.06 -19.54 -38.22
C SER A 279 2.60 -18.26 -37.55
N LEU A 280 2.78 -18.25 -36.23
CA LEU A 280 3.35 -17.14 -35.47
C LEU A 280 4.89 -17.21 -35.42
N ASP A 281 5.53 -17.20 -36.56
CA ASP A 281 6.97 -17.45 -36.75
C ASP A 281 7.79 -16.15 -36.84
N ASN A 282 7.17 -14.98 -36.95
CA ASN A 282 7.88 -13.72 -37.05
C ASN A 282 8.51 -13.32 -35.71
N PRO A 283 9.64 -12.56 -35.74
CA PRO A 283 10.38 -12.19 -34.51
C PRO A 283 9.56 -11.40 -33.48
N LYS A 284 8.62 -10.55 -33.90
CA LYS A 284 7.79 -9.76 -32.99
C LYS A 284 6.72 -10.58 -32.29
N ALA A 285 6.10 -11.56 -33.00
CA ALA A 285 5.19 -12.51 -32.40
C ALA A 285 5.94 -13.38 -31.36
N GLN A 286 7.13 -13.87 -31.72
CA GLN A 286 7.96 -14.66 -30.82
C GLN A 286 8.39 -13.88 -29.57
N ALA A 287 8.79 -12.62 -29.73
CA ALA A 287 9.13 -11.73 -28.59
C ALA A 287 7.93 -11.53 -27.66
N LEU A 288 6.74 -11.28 -28.22
CA LEU A 288 5.51 -11.11 -27.44
C LEU A 288 5.13 -12.42 -26.69
N MET A 289 5.20 -13.58 -27.36
CA MET A 289 4.96 -14.87 -26.72
C MET A 289 5.94 -15.17 -25.59
N LEU A 290 7.24 -14.88 -25.78
CA LEU A 290 8.26 -15.04 -24.76
C LEU A 290 7.99 -14.14 -23.55
N LEU A 291 7.58 -12.91 -23.78
CA LEU A 291 7.25 -11.96 -22.71
C LEU A 291 6.02 -12.42 -21.92
N LEU A 292 4.98 -12.93 -22.61
CA LEU A 292 3.82 -13.54 -21.95
C LEU A 292 4.20 -14.73 -21.07
N ALA A 293 5.10 -15.59 -21.55
CA ALA A 293 5.57 -16.76 -20.80
C ALA A 293 6.32 -16.40 -19.51
N LYS A 294 6.93 -15.21 -19.43
CA LYS A 294 7.65 -14.72 -18.25
C LYS A 294 6.74 -14.21 -17.12
N TYR A 295 5.45 -14.01 -17.40
CA TYR A 295 4.54 -13.43 -16.40
C TYR A 295 4.51 -14.16 -15.06
N PRO A 296 4.37 -15.50 -14.98
CA PRO A 296 4.34 -16.22 -13.71
C PRO A 296 5.64 -16.11 -12.91
N GLU A 297 6.79 -16.17 -13.59
CA GLU A 297 8.10 -16.03 -12.97
C GLU A 297 8.30 -14.62 -12.41
N MET A 298 7.99 -13.59 -13.19
CA MET A 298 8.04 -12.20 -12.77
C MET A 298 7.16 -11.96 -11.53
N LEU A 299 5.92 -12.46 -11.55
CA LEU A 299 5.00 -12.27 -10.44
C LEU A 299 5.48 -12.96 -9.15
N THR A 300 6.07 -14.16 -9.30
CA THR A 300 6.66 -14.89 -8.17
C THR A 300 7.82 -14.11 -7.56
N ALA A 301 8.75 -13.62 -8.38
CA ALA A 301 9.88 -12.82 -7.91
C ALA A 301 9.41 -11.52 -7.24
N ALA A 302 8.51 -10.78 -7.88
CA ALA A 302 7.94 -9.54 -7.32
C ALA A 302 7.27 -9.76 -5.95
N SER A 303 6.59 -10.91 -5.77
CA SER A 303 5.98 -11.28 -4.49
C SER A 303 7.02 -11.60 -3.41
N GLN A 304 8.10 -12.28 -3.75
CA GLN A 304 9.17 -12.64 -2.81
C GLN A 304 9.96 -11.42 -2.36
N ASP A 305 10.21 -10.50 -3.27
CA ASP A 305 11.04 -9.30 -3.06
C ASP A 305 10.25 -8.07 -2.59
N PHE A 306 8.92 -8.21 -2.39
CA PHE A 306 8.02 -7.09 -2.08
C PHE A 306 8.15 -5.95 -3.11
N ALA A 307 8.23 -6.32 -4.39
CA ALA A 307 8.56 -5.43 -5.51
C ALA A 307 7.38 -5.21 -6.47
N PRO A 308 6.26 -4.57 -6.07
CA PRO A 308 5.13 -4.33 -6.96
C PRO A 308 5.49 -3.46 -8.17
N HIS A 309 6.59 -2.69 -8.11
CA HIS A 309 7.11 -1.92 -9.22
C HIS A 309 7.55 -2.81 -10.41
N ASP A 310 8.01 -4.02 -10.18
CA ASP A 310 8.36 -4.96 -11.25
C ASP A 310 7.14 -5.36 -12.08
N VAL A 311 5.97 -5.44 -11.47
CA VAL A 311 4.71 -5.65 -12.18
C VAL A 311 4.40 -4.47 -13.10
N THR A 312 4.60 -3.23 -12.65
CA THR A 312 4.37 -2.04 -13.47
C THR A 312 5.34 -1.97 -14.66
N PHE A 313 6.61 -2.31 -14.47
CA PHE A 313 7.60 -2.36 -15.53
C PHE A 313 7.26 -3.44 -16.55
N TYR A 314 6.95 -4.64 -16.08
CA TYR A 314 6.53 -5.73 -16.95
C TYR A 314 5.31 -5.36 -17.81
N LEU A 315 4.28 -4.73 -17.23
CA LEU A 315 3.08 -4.32 -17.97
C LEU A 315 3.39 -3.26 -19.04
N ARG A 316 4.32 -2.34 -18.76
CA ARG A 316 4.77 -1.35 -19.75
C ARG A 316 5.52 -2.02 -20.89
N ASP A 317 6.41 -2.96 -20.60
CA ASP A 317 7.15 -3.72 -21.60
C ASP A 317 6.20 -4.58 -22.44
N LEU A 318 5.21 -5.22 -21.81
CA LEU A 318 4.19 -5.99 -22.52
C LEU A 318 3.35 -5.12 -23.45
N ALA A 319 2.91 -3.96 -22.99
CA ALA A 319 2.19 -2.99 -23.81
C ALA A 319 3.04 -2.50 -24.99
N ALA A 320 4.31 -2.19 -24.75
CA ALA A 320 5.24 -1.77 -25.81
C ALA A 320 5.48 -2.88 -26.86
N SER A 321 5.69 -4.12 -26.41
CA SER A 321 5.84 -5.27 -27.29
C SER A 321 4.57 -5.51 -28.12
N TYR A 322 3.40 -5.40 -27.50
CA TYR A 322 2.11 -5.51 -28.20
C TYR A 322 1.96 -4.39 -29.25
N HIS A 323 2.22 -3.13 -28.93
CA HIS A 323 2.10 -2.04 -29.89
C HIS A 323 3.07 -2.22 -31.06
N SER A 324 4.32 -2.64 -30.81
CA SER A 324 5.28 -2.95 -31.85
C SER A 324 4.81 -4.11 -32.75
N TYR A 325 4.19 -5.14 -32.19
CA TYR A 325 3.61 -6.25 -32.95
C TYR A 325 2.43 -5.76 -33.81
N TYR A 326 1.50 -5.00 -33.22
CA TYR A 326 0.32 -4.48 -33.91
C TYR A 326 0.68 -3.55 -35.07
N ASP A 327 1.71 -2.73 -34.92
CA ASP A 327 2.16 -1.81 -35.99
C ASP A 327 2.82 -2.55 -37.16
N ALA A 328 3.36 -3.76 -36.91
CA ALA A 328 4.01 -4.56 -37.94
C ALA A 328 3.06 -5.56 -38.63
N GLU A 329 2.06 -6.03 -37.88
CA GLU A 329 1.24 -7.19 -38.30
C GLU A 329 -0.25 -6.85 -38.27
N ARG A 330 -0.89 -6.94 -39.42
CA ARG A 330 -2.35 -6.81 -39.49
C ARG A 330 -3.01 -8.02 -38.86
N ILE A 331 -3.82 -7.84 -37.82
CA ILE A 331 -4.44 -8.95 -37.08
C ILE A 331 -5.57 -9.60 -37.88
N LEU A 332 -6.50 -8.77 -38.39
CA LEU A 332 -7.66 -9.23 -39.18
C LEU A 332 -7.27 -9.36 -40.65
N VAL A 333 -6.76 -10.53 -41.03
CA VAL A 333 -6.38 -10.90 -42.38
C VAL A 333 -7.42 -11.85 -42.99
N GLU A 334 -7.32 -12.10 -44.31
CA GLU A 334 -8.25 -13.03 -45.02
C GLU A 334 -7.96 -14.52 -44.68
N ASP A 335 -6.68 -14.87 -44.53
CA ASP A 335 -6.30 -16.22 -44.09
C ASP A 335 -6.86 -16.51 -42.71
N GLU A 336 -7.80 -17.42 -42.62
CA GLU A 336 -8.52 -17.76 -41.40
C GLU A 336 -7.61 -18.35 -40.33
N SER A 337 -6.69 -19.24 -40.71
CA SER A 337 -5.75 -19.88 -39.78
C SER A 337 -4.81 -18.84 -39.14
N LEU A 338 -4.20 -18.00 -39.96
CA LEU A 338 -3.32 -16.92 -39.51
C LEU A 338 -4.07 -15.88 -38.67
N LYS A 339 -5.29 -15.55 -39.08
CA LYS A 339 -6.16 -14.61 -38.32
C LYS A 339 -6.45 -15.16 -36.91
N LEU A 340 -6.86 -16.43 -36.80
CA LEU A 340 -7.14 -17.05 -35.51
C LEU A 340 -5.89 -17.15 -34.63
N ALA A 341 -4.73 -17.46 -35.19
CA ALA A 341 -3.46 -17.47 -34.48
C ALA A 341 -3.10 -16.07 -33.91
N ARG A 342 -3.22 -15.05 -34.75
CA ARG A 342 -2.96 -13.65 -34.34
C ARG A 342 -3.95 -13.15 -33.29
N LEU A 343 -5.24 -13.48 -33.44
CA LEU A 343 -6.27 -13.18 -32.44
C LEU A 343 -5.99 -13.89 -31.11
N ALA A 344 -5.57 -15.16 -31.14
CA ALA A 344 -5.21 -15.88 -29.92
C ALA A 344 -4.04 -15.22 -29.18
N LEU A 345 -3.02 -14.78 -29.90
CA LEU A 345 -1.87 -14.08 -29.30
C LEU A 345 -2.28 -12.77 -28.65
N VAL A 346 -3.05 -11.93 -29.34
CA VAL A 346 -3.46 -10.64 -28.74
C VAL A 346 -4.48 -10.82 -27.62
N ALA A 347 -5.36 -11.83 -27.69
CA ALA A 347 -6.28 -12.17 -26.60
C ALA A 347 -5.53 -12.62 -25.35
N ALA A 348 -4.47 -13.44 -25.49
CA ALA A 348 -3.58 -13.81 -24.40
C ALA A 348 -2.88 -12.56 -23.80
N CYS A 349 -2.45 -11.64 -24.66
CA CYS A 349 -1.87 -10.38 -24.20
C CYS A 349 -2.87 -9.54 -23.37
N ALA A 350 -4.12 -9.39 -23.83
CA ALA A 350 -5.17 -8.70 -23.08
C ALA A 350 -5.41 -9.34 -21.71
N GLN A 351 -5.46 -10.68 -21.66
CA GLN A 351 -5.65 -11.42 -20.40
C GLN A 351 -4.51 -11.17 -19.40
N VAL A 352 -3.26 -11.18 -19.87
CA VAL A 352 -2.10 -10.94 -18.99
C VAL A 352 -2.05 -9.48 -18.55
N LEU A 353 -2.34 -8.51 -19.43
CA LEU A 353 -2.48 -7.09 -19.07
C LEU A 353 -3.55 -6.91 -18.00
N GLN A 354 -4.71 -7.52 -18.15
CA GLN A 354 -5.81 -7.47 -17.18
C GLN A 354 -5.39 -8.07 -15.83
N ASN A 355 -4.74 -9.25 -15.84
CA ASN A 355 -4.28 -9.91 -14.64
C ASN A 355 -3.26 -9.06 -13.87
N GLY A 356 -2.29 -8.48 -14.57
CA GLY A 356 -1.28 -7.63 -13.95
C GLY A 356 -1.86 -6.32 -13.40
N LEU A 357 -2.75 -5.67 -14.15
CA LEU A 357 -3.46 -4.48 -13.68
C LEU A 357 -4.31 -4.79 -12.44
N LYS A 358 -4.99 -5.94 -12.42
CA LYS A 358 -5.78 -6.40 -11.27
C LYS A 358 -4.92 -6.61 -10.02
N VAL A 359 -3.73 -7.18 -10.16
CA VAL A 359 -2.76 -7.32 -9.04
C VAL A 359 -2.42 -5.96 -8.43
N LEU A 360 -2.29 -4.92 -9.27
CA LEU A 360 -2.03 -3.56 -8.82
C LEU A 360 -3.28 -2.83 -8.29
N GLY A 361 -4.48 -3.41 -8.42
CA GLY A 361 -5.74 -2.75 -8.10
C GLY A 361 -6.09 -1.63 -9.08
N VAL A 362 -5.63 -1.74 -10.33
CA VAL A 362 -5.86 -0.80 -11.44
C VAL A 362 -6.86 -1.42 -12.41
N SER A 363 -7.79 -0.65 -12.93
CA SER A 363 -8.78 -1.14 -13.87
C SER A 363 -8.17 -1.47 -15.24
N ALA A 364 -8.78 -2.42 -15.94
CA ALA A 364 -8.44 -2.78 -17.32
C ALA A 364 -9.66 -2.44 -18.21
N PRO A 365 -9.80 -1.18 -18.68
CA PRO A 365 -10.94 -0.79 -19.49
C PRO A 365 -10.91 -1.46 -20.86
N GLU A 366 -12.06 -1.87 -21.35
CA GLU A 366 -12.22 -2.42 -22.70
C GLU A 366 -12.42 -1.34 -23.75
N GLN A 367 -12.68 -0.11 -23.32
CA GLN A 367 -12.87 1.08 -24.16
C GLN A 367 -12.24 2.30 -23.51
N MET A 368 -11.60 3.13 -24.31
CA MET A 368 -11.01 4.41 -23.87
C MET A 368 -11.27 5.50 -24.92
#